data_3f7b9014cd4b9d42dc162a607262cba0
#
_entry.id   3f7b9014cd4b9d42dc162a607262cba0
#
_cell.length_a   1.000
_cell.length_b   1.000
_cell.length_c   1.000
_cell.angle_alpha   90.00
_cell.angle_beta   90.00
_cell.angle_gamma   90.00
#
_symmetry.space_group_name_H-M   'P 1'
#
loop_
_entity.id
_entity.type
_entity.pdbx_description
1 polymer ?
#
loop_
_entity_poly.entity_id
_entity_poly.type
_entity_poly.pdbx_seq_one_letter_code
_entity_poly.pdbx_strand_id
1 'polypeptide(L)'
;MLVASALVLLYNIWRIMNKSSEKQLQAPELPGAFPLIGHLHLLGTKTPLARTFASFSDKYGPIFRIRLGSYPAIVISNKDGIKECFTINDKALASRPKSSQGVYIGYNYAGFGFAPYGSFFIKHKKLATLELLSSRRVELLRYVYESEIDTLIKDLLLYSAGNSPVKVVVISEWLERLSFNIITKMIAGKRYFSFLQDVDDVEAHRVVKLIREALHLSEGGLVPSDVIPLVRWFGIEGKVLKSMKRIAKDLDTLFGSWVEEHKMKGNMVNSSSEKQDFIDVMLSMVEDDPDSGHTRDTIIKAQIMVTILIIMIIIMLKIIHVSQ
;
A
#
# COMPACT_ATOMS: atom_id res chain seq x y z
N MET A 1 15.02 44.98 0.34
CA MET A 1 15.22 45.10 1.80
C MET A 1 14.09 44.38 2.58
N LEU A 2 12.81 44.66 2.39
CA LEU A 2 11.70 44.07 3.14
C LEU A 2 11.66 42.53 3.07
N VAL A 3 11.93 41.91 1.92
CA VAL A 3 11.95 40.45 1.76
C VAL A 3 13.08 39.78 2.53
N ALA A 4 14.27 40.41 2.53
CA ALA A 4 15.42 39.89 3.29
C ALA A 4 15.18 39.98 4.82
N SER A 5 14.58 41.07 5.30
CA SER A 5 14.23 41.20 6.72
C SER A 5 13.11 40.22 7.14
N ALA A 6 12.14 39.98 6.28
CA ALA A 6 11.11 38.96 6.53
C ALA A 6 11.70 37.54 6.60
N LEU A 7 12.64 37.19 5.73
CA LEU A 7 13.35 35.92 5.77
C LEU A 7 14.19 35.73 7.01
N VAL A 8 14.88 36.80 7.46
CA VAL A 8 15.67 36.77 8.70
C VAL A 8 14.75 36.66 9.92
N LEU A 9 13.61 37.33 9.94
CA LEU A 9 12.60 37.19 10.98
C LEU A 9 12.03 35.78 11.03
N LEU A 10 11.65 35.23 9.90
CA LEU A 10 11.15 33.84 9.80
C LEU A 10 12.22 32.83 10.23
N TYR A 11 13.48 33.03 9.87
CA TYR A 11 14.59 32.22 10.33
C TYR A 11 14.79 32.33 11.86
N ASN A 12 14.72 33.54 12.45
CA ASN A 12 14.85 33.70 13.89
C ASN A 12 13.66 33.10 14.65
N ILE A 13 12.44 33.28 14.18
CA ILE A 13 11.24 32.63 14.74
C ILE A 13 11.38 31.09 14.68
N TRP A 14 11.79 30.56 13.55
CA TRP A 14 12.05 29.13 13.37
C TRP A 14 13.15 28.63 14.33
N ARG A 15 14.23 29.41 14.51
CA ARG A 15 15.32 29.08 15.43
C ARG A 15 14.87 29.10 16.89
N ILE A 16 14.02 30.05 17.29
CA ILE A 16 13.45 30.15 18.63
C ILE A 16 12.48 28.97 18.89
N MET A 17 11.60 28.68 17.95
CA MET A 17 10.67 27.52 18.05
C MET A 17 11.40 26.19 18.16
N ASN A 18 12.59 26.08 17.57
CA ASN A 18 13.42 24.87 17.66
C ASN A 18 14.31 24.80 18.91
N LYS A 19 14.33 25.83 19.75
CA LYS A 19 15.21 25.89 20.91
C LYS A 19 14.61 25.34 22.21
N SER A 20 13.33 24.91 22.16
CA SER A 20 12.66 24.28 23.28
C SER A 20 12.86 22.78 23.18
N SER A 21 13.75 22.23 23.99
CA SER A 21 13.45 20.95 24.62
C SER A 21 14.42 20.61 25.74
N GLU A 22 13.83 20.27 26.86
CA GLU A 22 14.41 19.56 27.97
C GLU A 22 15.46 18.54 27.57
N LYS A 23 16.45 18.30 28.43
CA LYS A 23 17.47 17.26 28.32
C LYS A 23 16.87 15.84 28.43
N GLN A 24 15.87 15.50 27.64
CA GLN A 24 15.49 14.11 27.40
C GLN A 24 16.55 13.47 26.49
N LEU A 25 16.86 12.21 26.72
CA LEU A 25 17.67 11.37 25.84
C LEU A 25 17.02 11.35 24.43
N GLN A 26 17.44 12.24 23.57
CA GLN A 26 16.92 12.34 22.22
C GLN A 26 17.88 11.64 21.26
N ALA A 27 17.32 10.87 20.32
CA ALA A 27 18.10 10.33 19.23
C ALA A 27 18.87 11.45 18.50
N PRO A 28 20.13 11.23 18.08
CA PRO A 28 20.92 12.24 17.37
C PRO A 28 20.20 12.68 16.09
N GLU A 29 20.17 13.98 15.86
CA GLU A 29 19.58 14.53 14.63
C GLU A 29 20.60 14.51 13.49
N LEU A 30 20.17 14.08 12.31
CA LEU A 30 20.98 14.11 11.10
C LEU A 30 21.37 15.57 10.80
N PRO A 31 22.65 15.87 10.50
CA PRO A 31 23.03 17.23 10.12
C PRO A 31 22.52 17.61 8.73
N GLY A 32 22.37 18.91 8.46
CA GLY A 32 22.00 19.43 7.15
C GLY A 32 20.50 19.67 6.93
N ALA A 33 19.70 19.75 7.99
CA ALA A 33 18.31 20.14 7.88
C ALA A 33 18.17 21.60 7.38
N PHE A 34 17.43 21.81 6.29
CA PHE A 34 17.04 23.13 5.83
C PHE A 34 15.73 23.62 6.49
N PRO A 35 15.54 24.93 6.65
CA PRO A 35 14.25 25.47 7.04
C PRO A 35 13.15 25.00 6.08
N LEU A 36 11.95 24.69 6.59
CA LEU A 36 10.74 24.26 5.86
C LEU A 36 10.81 22.87 5.22
N ILE A 37 11.89 22.52 4.54
CA ILE A 37 12.01 21.24 3.84
C ILE A 37 12.72 20.15 4.65
N GLY A 38 13.37 20.52 5.77
CA GLY A 38 14.10 19.57 6.60
C GLY A 38 15.20 18.84 5.82
N HIS A 39 15.20 17.50 5.87
CA HIS A 39 16.15 16.64 5.18
C HIS A 39 15.62 16.07 3.84
N LEU A 40 14.49 16.59 3.32
CA LEU A 40 13.90 16.06 2.08
C LEU A 40 14.86 16.09 0.89
N HIS A 41 15.76 17.07 0.83
CA HIS A 41 16.79 17.18 -0.22
C HIS A 41 17.82 16.03 -0.20
N LEU A 42 17.99 15.36 0.94
CA LEU A 42 18.86 14.19 1.09
C LEU A 42 18.15 12.87 0.69
N LEU A 43 16.82 12.90 0.60
CA LEU A 43 16.00 11.75 0.24
C LEU A 43 15.75 11.78 -1.27
N GLY A 44 16.82 11.56 -2.05
CA GLY A 44 16.75 11.65 -3.51
C GLY A 44 15.89 10.56 -4.16
N THR A 45 15.40 10.83 -5.37
CA THR A 45 14.55 9.91 -6.14
C THR A 45 15.32 8.77 -6.82
N LYS A 46 16.66 8.85 -6.88
CA LYS A 46 17.51 7.89 -7.60
C LYS A 46 17.87 6.64 -6.79
N THR A 47 17.91 6.76 -5.46
CA THR A 47 18.29 5.66 -4.55
C THR A 47 17.06 5.31 -3.70
N PRO A 48 16.71 4.01 -3.55
CA PRO A 48 15.65 3.60 -2.65
C PRO A 48 15.85 4.14 -1.24
N LEU A 49 14.78 4.60 -0.59
CA LEU A 49 14.84 5.19 0.76
C LEU A 49 15.52 4.28 1.78
N ALA A 50 15.27 2.96 1.69
CA ALA A 50 15.90 1.98 2.57
C ALA A 50 17.44 2.00 2.47
N ARG A 51 18.00 2.10 1.26
CA ARG A 51 19.45 2.18 1.05
C ARG A 51 20.01 3.52 1.54
N THR A 52 19.28 4.60 1.32
CA THR A 52 19.65 5.93 1.82
C THR A 52 19.70 5.93 3.35
N PHE A 53 18.69 5.38 4.01
CA PHE A 53 18.68 5.27 5.47
C PHE A 53 19.74 4.31 6.00
N ALA A 54 20.05 3.22 5.30
CA ALA A 54 21.14 2.33 5.66
C ALA A 54 22.48 3.09 5.66
N SER A 55 22.80 3.85 4.62
CA SER A 55 24.03 4.64 4.55
C SER A 55 24.12 5.72 5.65
N PHE A 56 22.99 6.29 6.08
CA PHE A 56 22.95 7.19 7.21
C PHE A 56 23.15 6.43 8.54
N SER A 57 22.58 5.24 8.66
CA SER A 57 22.78 4.38 9.83
C SER A 57 24.23 3.98 10.04
N ASP A 58 24.94 3.67 8.97
CA ASP A 58 26.37 3.35 9.00
C ASP A 58 27.22 4.55 9.50
N LYS A 59 26.80 5.77 9.20
CA LYS A 59 27.53 6.98 9.53
C LYS A 59 27.15 7.59 10.89
N TYR A 60 25.87 7.56 11.25
CA TYR A 60 25.32 8.30 12.41
C TYR A 60 24.77 7.37 13.50
N GLY A 61 24.83 6.07 13.30
CA GLY A 61 24.30 5.07 14.21
C GLY A 61 22.90 4.58 13.84
N PRO A 62 22.48 3.45 14.45
CA PRO A 62 21.29 2.73 14.04
C PRO A 62 19.96 3.41 14.40
N ILE A 63 19.99 4.44 15.24
CA ILE A 63 18.81 5.20 15.64
C ILE A 63 19.14 6.69 15.51
N PHE A 64 18.46 7.37 14.61
CA PHE A 64 18.64 8.80 14.39
C PHE A 64 17.34 9.51 14.04
N ARG A 65 17.34 10.82 14.24
CA ARG A 65 16.20 11.69 13.93
C ARG A 65 16.43 12.44 12.64
N ILE A 66 15.36 12.51 11.81
CA ILE A 66 15.31 13.34 10.60
C ILE A 66 14.11 14.27 10.65
N ARG A 67 14.09 15.26 9.77
CA ARG A 67 12.92 16.11 9.53
C ARG A 67 12.42 15.90 8.11
N LEU A 68 11.18 15.47 8.00
CA LEU A 68 10.45 15.35 6.72
C LEU A 68 9.61 16.63 6.57
N GLY A 69 10.17 17.63 5.89
CA GLY A 69 9.56 18.97 5.92
C GLY A 69 9.53 19.53 7.36
N SER A 70 8.33 19.81 7.84
CA SER A 70 8.09 20.29 9.21
C SER A 70 7.95 19.19 10.25
N TYR A 71 7.84 17.93 9.85
CA TYR A 71 7.56 16.81 10.75
C TYR A 71 8.84 16.10 11.19
N PRO A 72 9.07 15.94 12.51
CA PRO A 72 10.15 15.10 13.00
C PRO A 72 9.81 13.62 12.79
N ALA A 73 10.80 12.83 12.40
CA ALA A 73 10.70 11.39 12.26
C ALA A 73 11.94 10.72 12.86
N ILE A 74 11.78 9.51 13.38
CA ILE A 74 12.87 8.68 13.90
C ILE A 74 13.06 7.52 12.93
N VAL A 75 14.30 7.28 12.54
CA VAL A 75 14.71 6.12 11.75
C VAL A 75 15.38 5.13 12.70
N ILE A 76 14.92 3.88 12.65
CA ILE A 76 15.43 2.77 13.45
C ILE A 76 15.83 1.67 12.47
N SER A 77 17.11 1.28 12.48
CA SER A 77 17.70 0.34 11.53
C SER A 77 18.24 -0.93 12.18
N ASN A 78 18.29 -1.01 13.51
CA ASN A 78 18.77 -2.19 14.22
C ASN A 78 17.62 -3.13 14.60
N LYS A 79 17.93 -4.43 14.63
CA LYS A 79 16.97 -5.49 14.92
C LYS A 79 16.29 -5.33 16.29
N ASP A 80 17.04 -4.97 17.31
CA ASP A 80 16.52 -4.88 18.69
C ASP A 80 15.56 -3.71 18.85
N GLY A 81 15.89 -2.53 18.32
CA GLY A 81 15.01 -1.37 18.30
C GLY A 81 13.74 -1.61 17.49
N ILE A 82 13.85 -2.28 16.33
CA ILE A 82 12.69 -2.67 15.53
C ILE A 82 11.80 -3.65 16.31
N LYS A 83 12.38 -4.65 16.95
CA LYS A 83 11.65 -5.61 17.79
C LYS A 83 10.91 -4.90 18.93
N GLU A 84 11.57 -3.99 19.62
CA GLU A 84 10.97 -3.19 20.70
C GLU A 84 9.79 -2.35 20.20
N CYS A 85 9.94 -1.68 19.03
CA CYS A 85 8.86 -0.91 18.42
C CYS A 85 7.62 -1.74 18.10
N PHE A 86 7.81 -2.97 17.58
CA PHE A 86 6.69 -3.83 17.17
C PHE A 86 6.19 -4.79 18.25
N THR A 87 6.74 -4.73 19.47
CA THR A 87 6.30 -5.53 20.63
C THR A 87 5.89 -4.64 21.79
N ILE A 88 6.86 -4.07 22.51
CA ILE A 88 6.63 -3.29 23.74
C ILE A 88 5.89 -1.97 23.42
N ASN A 89 6.31 -1.28 22.37
CA ASN A 89 5.80 0.04 21.98
C ASN A 89 4.79 -0.01 20.81
N ASP A 90 4.34 -1.20 20.38
CA ASP A 90 3.46 -1.37 19.21
C ASP A 90 2.24 -0.46 19.26
N LYS A 91 1.52 -0.47 20.37
CA LYS A 91 0.30 0.33 20.54
C LYS A 91 0.57 1.85 20.42
N ALA A 92 1.69 2.33 20.92
CA ALA A 92 2.06 3.75 20.87
C ALA A 92 2.48 4.18 19.45
N LEU A 93 3.06 3.26 18.68
CA LEU A 93 3.60 3.51 17.35
C LEU A 93 2.69 3.05 16.20
N ALA A 94 1.60 2.33 16.51
CA ALA A 94 0.73 1.73 15.50
C ALA A 94 -0.06 2.74 14.65
N SER A 95 -0.23 3.97 15.12
CA SER A 95 -1.03 4.97 14.40
C SER A 95 -0.34 5.42 13.11
N ARG A 96 -1.13 5.74 12.10
CA ARG A 96 -0.65 6.21 10.79
C ARG A 96 -0.70 7.74 10.72
N PRO A 97 0.33 8.40 10.15
CA PRO A 97 0.29 9.83 9.91
C PRO A 97 -0.79 10.17 8.86
N LYS A 98 -1.34 11.38 8.94
CA LYS A 98 -2.22 11.88 7.90
C LYS A 98 -1.43 12.06 6.60
N SER A 99 -1.93 11.50 5.50
CA SER A 99 -1.27 11.52 4.19
C SER A 99 -2.28 11.56 3.05
N SER A 100 -1.85 12.09 1.92
CA SER A 100 -2.63 12.03 0.67
C SER A 100 -2.91 10.59 0.23
N GLN A 101 -1.99 9.66 0.51
CA GLN A 101 -2.20 8.23 0.27
C GLN A 101 -3.39 7.69 1.07
N GLY A 102 -3.48 8.01 2.36
CA GLY A 102 -4.61 7.61 3.20
C GLY A 102 -5.93 8.20 2.73
N VAL A 103 -5.91 9.44 2.20
CA VAL A 103 -7.11 10.10 1.66
C VAL A 103 -7.56 9.46 0.35
N TYR A 104 -6.66 9.33 -0.65
CA TYR A 104 -7.05 8.92 -2.00
C TYR A 104 -6.99 7.41 -2.20
N ILE A 105 -5.89 6.77 -1.87
CA ILE A 105 -5.72 5.32 -2.05
C ILE A 105 -6.38 4.54 -0.92
N GLY A 106 -6.36 5.07 0.30
CA GLY A 106 -6.97 4.48 1.49
C GLY A 106 -8.45 4.78 1.69
N TYR A 107 -9.13 5.38 0.71
CA TYR A 107 -10.55 5.74 0.79
C TYR A 107 -10.86 6.59 2.03
N ASN A 108 -10.14 7.69 2.19
CA ASN A 108 -10.24 8.54 3.38
C ASN A 108 -10.05 7.75 4.70
N TYR A 109 -9.01 6.89 4.72
CA TYR A 109 -8.65 6.03 5.86
C TYR A 109 -9.63 4.89 6.17
N ALA A 110 -10.57 4.57 5.28
CA ALA A 110 -11.48 3.44 5.44
C ALA A 110 -10.78 2.07 5.30
N GLY A 111 -9.63 2.00 4.64
CA GLY A 111 -8.79 0.80 4.59
C GLY A 111 -7.90 0.67 5.82
N PHE A 112 -7.91 -0.49 6.50
CA PHE A 112 -7.16 -0.68 7.75
C PHE A 112 -5.64 -0.40 7.61
N GLY A 113 -5.05 -0.59 6.43
CA GLY A 113 -3.63 -0.30 6.19
C GLY A 113 -3.26 1.17 6.36
N PHE A 114 -4.22 2.07 6.18
CA PHE A 114 -4.06 3.52 6.29
C PHE A 114 -4.77 4.12 7.51
N ALA A 115 -5.69 3.36 8.13
CA ALA A 115 -6.47 3.83 9.26
C ALA A 115 -5.60 4.15 10.48
N PRO A 116 -5.90 5.22 11.23
CA PRO A 116 -5.32 5.46 12.54
C PRO A 116 -5.60 4.29 13.49
N TYR A 117 -4.68 4.03 14.42
CA TYR A 117 -4.90 2.99 15.43
C TYR A 117 -6.12 3.31 16.29
N GLY A 118 -7.04 2.37 16.39
CA GLY A 118 -8.30 2.50 17.14
C GLY A 118 -9.22 1.30 16.94
N SER A 119 -10.46 1.40 17.42
CA SER A 119 -11.47 0.33 17.31
C SER A 119 -11.75 -0.06 15.86
N PHE A 120 -11.88 0.92 14.96
CA PHE A 120 -12.06 0.73 13.53
C PHE A 120 -10.92 -0.09 12.90
N PHE A 121 -9.67 0.33 13.14
CA PHE A 121 -8.48 -0.38 12.66
C PHE A 121 -8.47 -1.84 13.15
N ILE A 122 -8.67 -2.06 14.45
CA ILE A 122 -8.62 -3.40 15.07
C ILE A 122 -9.70 -4.29 14.48
N LYS A 123 -10.95 -3.80 14.37
CA LYS A 123 -12.10 -4.53 13.81
C LYS A 123 -11.81 -4.99 12.38
N HIS A 124 -11.42 -4.08 11.50
CA HIS A 124 -11.25 -4.38 10.06
C HIS A 124 -9.98 -5.16 9.76
N LYS A 125 -8.87 -4.91 10.49
CA LYS A 125 -7.66 -5.75 10.42
C LYS A 125 -7.97 -7.20 10.84
N LYS A 126 -8.70 -7.37 11.95
CA LYS A 126 -9.11 -8.71 12.42
C LYS A 126 -9.97 -9.41 11.40
N LEU A 127 -10.97 -8.72 10.83
CA LEU A 127 -11.84 -9.26 9.80
C LEU A 127 -11.05 -9.74 8.58
N ALA A 128 -10.22 -8.88 8.00
CA ALA A 128 -9.40 -9.25 6.83
C ALA A 128 -8.44 -10.40 7.15
N THR A 129 -7.83 -10.43 8.34
CA THR A 129 -6.92 -11.50 8.74
C THR A 129 -7.64 -12.84 8.89
N LEU A 130 -8.82 -12.85 9.51
CA LEU A 130 -9.57 -14.10 9.75
C LEU A 130 -10.21 -14.63 8.47
N GLU A 131 -10.78 -13.75 7.66
CA GLU A 131 -11.61 -14.13 6.52
C GLU A 131 -10.82 -14.31 5.20
N LEU A 132 -9.55 -13.94 5.18
CA LEU A 132 -8.72 -14.14 4.00
C LEU A 132 -7.39 -14.86 4.30
N LEU A 133 -6.71 -14.52 5.40
CA LEU A 133 -5.34 -14.96 5.67
C LEU A 133 -5.24 -16.04 6.76
N SER A 134 -6.35 -16.45 7.40
CA SER A 134 -6.32 -17.55 8.36
C SER A 134 -6.05 -18.88 7.68
N SER A 135 -5.39 -19.81 8.37
CA SER A 135 -5.09 -21.15 7.85
C SER A 135 -6.35 -21.88 7.37
N ARG A 136 -7.45 -21.73 8.13
CA ARG A 136 -8.75 -22.29 7.72
C ARG A 136 -9.24 -21.71 6.40
N ARG A 137 -9.16 -20.39 6.23
CA ARG A 137 -9.64 -19.74 5.01
C ARG A 137 -8.75 -20.04 3.82
N VAL A 138 -7.43 -20.05 4.01
CA VAL A 138 -6.46 -20.47 2.98
C VAL A 138 -6.76 -21.89 2.51
N GLU A 139 -7.08 -22.81 3.42
CA GLU A 139 -7.46 -24.18 3.06
C GLU A 139 -8.78 -24.23 2.29
N LEU A 140 -9.81 -23.49 2.68
CA LEU A 140 -11.07 -23.40 1.94
C LEU A 140 -10.88 -22.84 0.53
N LEU A 141 -9.90 -21.98 0.33
CA LEU A 141 -9.55 -21.38 -0.97
C LEU A 141 -8.50 -22.19 -1.74
N ARG A 142 -8.08 -23.37 -1.24
CA ARG A 142 -7.07 -24.23 -1.86
C ARG A 142 -7.38 -24.52 -3.33
N TYR A 143 -8.63 -24.82 -3.65
CA TYR A 143 -9.06 -25.10 -5.01
C TYR A 143 -8.77 -23.93 -5.99
N VAL A 144 -8.72 -22.69 -5.51
CA VAL A 144 -8.44 -21.51 -6.33
C VAL A 144 -7.00 -21.57 -6.82
N TYR A 145 -6.02 -21.64 -5.89
CA TYR A 145 -4.62 -21.61 -6.29
C TYR A 145 -4.17 -22.91 -6.95
N GLU A 146 -4.69 -24.08 -6.55
CA GLU A 146 -4.41 -25.34 -7.24
C GLU A 146 -4.89 -25.30 -8.69
N SER A 147 -6.12 -24.83 -8.94
CA SER A 147 -6.65 -24.74 -10.31
C SER A 147 -5.86 -23.74 -11.19
N GLU A 148 -5.38 -22.65 -10.64
CA GLU A 148 -4.57 -21.69 -11.40
C GLU A 148 -3.15 -22.20 -11.67
N ILE A 149 -2.55 -22.93 -10.71
CA ILE A 149 -1.24 -23.59 -10.89
C ILE A 149 -1.34 -24.69 -11.94
N ASP A 150 -2.36 -25.55 -11.88
CA ASP A 150 -2.59 -26.61 -12.88
C ASP A 150 -2.75 -26.03 -14.28
N THR A 151 -3.48 -24.91 -14.39
CA THR A 151 -3.65 -24.21 -15.66
C THR A 151 -2.30 -23.65 -16.16
N LEU A 152 -1.52 -23.02 -15.29
CA LEU A 152 -0.18 -22.54 -15.64
C LEU A 152 0.71 -23.66 -16.18
N ILE A 153 0.75 -24.82 -15.48
CA ILE A 153 1.57 -25.95 -15.88
C ILE A 153 1.12 -26.49 -17.24
N LYS A 154 -0.18 -26.67 -17.45
CA LYS A 154 -0.74 -27.12 -18.73
C LYS A 154 -0.39 -26.16 -19.86
N ASP A 155 -0.55 -24.88 -19.64
CA ASP A 155 -0.25 -23.84 -20.62
C ASP A 155 1.26 -23.78 -20.94
N LEU A 156 2.14 -23.95 -19.93
CA LEU A 156 3.58 -24.06 -20.16
C LEU A 156 3.96 -25.29 -21.01
N LEU A 157 3.34 -26.43 -20.71
CA LEU A 157 3.58 -27.67 -21.50
C LEU A 157 3.13 -27.49 -22.95
N LEU A 158 1.94 -26.92 -23.18
CA LEU A 158 1.43 -26.64 -24.52
C LEU A 158 2.30 -25.63 -25.27
N TYR A 159 2.77 -24.61 -24.57
CA TYR A 159 3.68 -23.60 -25.13
C TYR A 159 5.02 -24.22 -25.55
N SER A 160 5.56 -25.17 -24.76
CA SER A 160 6.80 -25.87 -25.05
C SER A 160 6.68 -26.94 -26.12
N ALA A 161 5.49 -27.57 -26.26
CA ALA A 161 5.22 -28.64 -27.24
C ALA A 161 5.00 -28.11 -28.68
N GLY A 162 4.85 -26.81 -28.87
CA GLY A 162 4.64 -26.22 -30.20
C GLY A 162 5.86 -26.36 -31.12
N ASN A 163 5.64 -26.69 -32.40
CA ASN A 163 6.65 -26.97 -33.44
C ASN A 163 7.51 -25.76 -33.88
N SER A 164 7.67 -24.74 -33.07
CA SER A 164 8.48 -23.54 -33.36
C SER A 164 9.86 -23.62 -32.69
N PRO A 165 10.89 -22.94 -33.23
CA PRO A 165 12.21 -22.90 -32.60
C PRO A 165 12.13 -22.40 -31.17
N VAL A 166 13.00 -22.90 -30.31
CA VAL A 166 13.06 -22.70 -28.85
C VAL A 166 12.43 -21.38 -28.41
N LYS A 167 11.23 -21.44 -27.84
CA LYS A 167 10.58 -20.26 -27.28
C LYS A 167 11.11 -20.05 -25.85
N VAL A 168 11.75 -18.92 -25.62
CA VAL A 168 12.20 -18.51 -24.29
C VAL A 168 11.00 -18.00 -23.51
N VAL A 169 10.74 -18.59 -22.36
CA VAL A 169 9.70 -18.15 -21.42
C VAL A 169 10.31 -17.23 -20.37
N VAL A 170 9.78 -16.04 -20.22
CA VAL A 170 10.11 -15.15 -19.10
C VAL A 170 9.27 -15.57 -17.90
N ILE A 171 9.80 -16.47 -17.08
CA ILE A 171 9.05 -17.08 -15.97
C ILE A 171 8.50 -16.06 -14.96
N SER A 172 9.17 -14.93 -14.78
CA SER A 172 8.70 -13.87 -13.89
C SER A 172 7.36 -13.25 -14.34
N GLU A 173 7.15 -13.08 -15.64
CA GLU A 173 5.89 -12.59 -16.18
C GLU A 173 4.74 -13.60 -15.98
N TRP A 174 5.03 -14.88 -16.16
CA TRP A 174 4.07 -15.95 -15.93
C TRP A 174 3.68 -16.07 -14.45
N LEU A 175 4.65 -15.96 -13.54
CA LEU A 175 4.39 -15.94 -12.10
C LEU A 175 3.62 -14.68 -11.66
N GLU A 176 3.87 -13.54 -12.28
CA GLU A 176 3.09 -12.33 -12.01
C GLU A 176 1.62 -12.50 -12.42
N ARG A 177 1.36 -13.02 -13.63
CA ARG A 177 -0.01 -13.32 -14.12
C ARG A 177 -0.71 -14.36 -13.24
N LEU A 178 -0.02 -15.43 -12.84
CA LEU A 178 -0.52 -16.44 -11.91
C LEU A 178 -0.93 -15.80 -10.58
N SER A 179 -0.04 -15.04 -9.99
CA SER A 179 -0.27 -14.38 -8.70
C SER A 179 -1.46 -13.44 -8.77
N PHE A 180 -1.57 -12.69 -9.85
CA PHE A 180 -2.68 -11.78 -10.10
C PHE A 180 -4.01 -12.52 -10.23
N ASN A 181 -4.07 -13.60 -11.01
CA ASN A 181 -5.26 -14.41 -11.16
C ASN A 181 -5.70 -15.03 -9.82
N ILE A 182 -4.75 -15.57 -9.04
CA ILE A 182 -5.05 -16.13 -7.72
C ILE A 182 -5.68 -15.05 -6.82
N ILE A 183 -5.07 -13.88 -6.74
CA ILE A 183 -5.54 -12.78 -5.87
C ILE A 183 -6.94 -12.32 -6.29
N THR A 184 -7.15 -12.04 -7.57
CA THR A 184 -8.45 -11.55 -8.05
C THR A 184 -9.56 -12.60 -7.96
N LYS A 185 -9.21 -13.88 -8.11
CA LYS A 185 -10.14 -14.98 -7.95
C LYS A 185 -10.51 -15.24 -6.48
N MET A 186 -9.56 -15.10 -5.55
CA MET A 186 -9.83 -15.19 -4.10
C MET A 186 -10.65 -14.01 -3.59
N ILE A 187 -10.47 -12.82 -4.17
CA ILE A 187 -11.12 -11.58 -3.71
C ILE A 187 -12.49 -11.40 -4.36
N ALA A 188 -12.58 -11.58 -5.68
CA ALA A 188 -13.74 -11.19 -6.50
C ALA A 188 -14.22 -12.32 -7.45
N GLY A 189 -13.72 -13.55 -7.29
CA GLY A 189 -14.08 -14.68 -8.17
C GLY A 189 -13.65 -14.47 -9.63
N LYS A 190 -12.80 -13.48 -9.94
CA LYS A 190 -12.45 -13.08 -11.31
C LYS A 190 -11.08 -13.58 -11.74
N ARG A 191 -11.00 -14.03 -12.99
CA ARG A 191 -9.76 -14.40 -13.68
C ARG A 191 -9.54 -13.45 -14.85
N TYR A 192 -8.35 -12.87 -14.95
CA TYR A 192 -8.02 -11.86 -15.96
C TYR A 192 -7.07 -12.37 -17.04
N PHE A 193 -6.13 -13.26 -16.72
CA PHE A 193 -5.14 -13.70 -17.68
C PHE A 193 -5.36 -15.15 -18.14
N SER A 194 -5.27 -15.36 -19.46
CA SER A 194 -4.94 -16.64 -20.06
C SER A 194 -3.46 -16.65 -20.44
N PHE A 195 -2.80 -17.79 -20.29
CA PHE A 195 -1.37 -17.89 -20.61
C PHE A 195 -1.11 -18.21 -22.08
N LEU A 196 -2.06 -18.92 -22.73
CA LEU A 196 -1.93 -19.34 -24.14
C LEU A 196 -2.57 -18.38 -25.14
N GLN A 197 -3.56 -17.65 -24.74
CA GLN A 197 -4.20 -16.67 -25.59
C GLN A 197 -3.47 -15.35 -25.44
N ASP A 198 -2.70 -14.96 -26.44
CA ASP A 198 -2.31 -13.57 -26.71
C ASP A 198 -3.56 -12.74 -27.12
N VAL A 199 -4.72 -13.08 -26.57
CA VAL A 199 -5.84 -12.14 -26.62
C VAL A 199 -5.38 -10.98 -25.76
N ASP A 200 -5.05 -9.88 -26.42
CA ASP A 200 -4.91 -8.57 -25.81
C ASP A 200 -6.22 -8.28 -25.07
N ASP A 201 -6.37 -8.87 -23.90
CA ASP A 201 -7.44 -8.49 -23.00
C ASP A 201 -7.06 -7.11 -22.45
N VAL A 202 -7.50 -6.12 -23.19
CA VAL A 202 -7.27 -4.69 -22.91
C VAL A 202 -7.72 -4.39 -21.48
N GLU A 203 -8.79 -5.06 -21.01
CA GLU A 203 -9.29 -4.90 -19.65
C GLU A 203 -8.31 -5.49 -18.63
N ALA A 204 -7.80 -6.70 -18.84
CA ALA A 204 -6.83 -7.33 -17.95
C ALA A 204 -5.57 -6.47 -17.79
N HIS A 205 -5.01 -6.00 -18.90
CA HIS A 205 -3.85 -5.12 -18.87
C HIS A 205 -4.12 -3.78 -18.19
N ARG A 206 -5.31 -3.22 -18.40
CA ARG A 206 -5.76 -1.98 -17.73
C ARG A 206 -5.83 -2.19 -16.22
N VAL A 207 -6.45 -3.28 -15.76
CA VAL A 207 -6.62 -3.56 -14.32
C VAL A 207 -5.27 -3.79 -13.64
N VAL A 208 -4.38 -4.60 -14.24
CA VAL A 208 -3.02 -4.82 -13.72
C VAL A 208 -2.23 -3.52 -13.65
N LYS A 209 -2.24 -2.73 -14.72
CA LYS A 209 -1.57 -1.44 -14.75
C LYS A 209 -2.08 -0.52 -13.64
N LEU A 210 -3.40 -0.46 -13.45
CA LEU A 210 -4.02 0.37 -12.43
C LEU A 210 -3.60 -0.05 -11.01
N ILE A 211 -3.62 -1.35 -10.71
CA ILE A 211 -3.21 -1.89 -9.42
C ILE A 211 -1.71 -1.67 -9.20
N ARG A 212 -0.87 -1.86 -10.22
CA ARG A 212 0.58 -1.60 -10.14
C ARG A 212 0.89 -0.13 -9.89
N GLU A 213 0.21 0.78 -10.59
CA GLU A 213 0.34 2.23 -10.35
C GLU A 213 -0.09 2.60 -8.93
N ALA A 214 -1.16 2.01 -8.41
CA ALA A 214 -1.62 2.21 -7.03
C ALA A 214 -0.59 1.69 -6.01
N LEU A 215 0.02 0.53 -6.26
CA LEU A 215 1.08 -0.03 -5.43
C LEU A 215 2.28 0.93 -5.36
N HIS A 216 2.79 1.39 -6.50
CA HIS A 216 3.89 2.36 -6.55
C HIS A 216 3.58 3.65 -5.79
N LEU A 217 2.35 4.16 -5.89
CA LEU A 217 1.93 5.35 -5.15
C LEU A 217 1.78 5.09 -3.65
N SER A 218 1.53 3.83 -3.25
CA SER A 218 1.41 3.44 -1.84
C SER A 218 2.77 3.23 -1.17
N GLU A 219 3.80 2.79 -1.92
CA GLU A 219 5.10 2.42 -1.38
C GLU A 219 6.06 3.59 -1.15
N GLY A 220 5.97 4.67 -1.90
CA GLY A 220 7.15 5.51 -1.93
C GLY A 220 6.98 7.00 -2.12
N GLY A 221 5.83 7.50 -2.26
CA GLY A 221 5.69 8.90 -2.59
C GLY A 221 5.47 9.80 -1.40
N LEU A 222 6.51 10.35 -0.79
CA LEU A 222 6.33 11.56 0.02
C LEU A 222 5.72 12.64 -0.88
N VAL A 223 4.45 12.95 -0.65
CA VAL A 223 3.79 14.05 -1.34
C VAL A 223 4.24 15.35 -0.66
N PRO A 224 4.89 16.28 -1.37
CA PRO A 224 5.40 17.50 -0.75
C PRO A 224 4.37 18.27 0.07
N SER A 225 3.10 18.31 -0.38
CA SER A 225 2.02 18.95 0.35
C SER A 225 1.66 18.28 1.69
N ASP A 226 2.04 17.02 1.89
CA ASP A 226 1.79 16.32 3.16
C ASP A 226 2.81 16.72 4.23
N VAL A 227 4.01 17.07 3.83
CA VAL A 227 5.13 17.35 4.73
C VAL A 227 5.56 18.82 4.77
N ILE A 228 5.18 19.62 3.77
CA ILE A 228 5.46 21.06 3.70
C ILE A 228 4.12 21.82 3.71
N PRO A 229 3.69 22.37 4.86
CA PRO A 229 2.40 23.06 4.99
C PRO A 229 2.18 24.20 3.99
N LEU A 230 3.24 24.94 3.64
CA LEU A 230 3.18 26.03 2.67
C LEU A 230 2.75 25.55 1.27
N VAL A 231 3.25 24.40 0.81
CA VAL A 231 2.88 23.82 -0.49
C VAL A 231 1.39 23.51 -0.52
N ARG A 232 0.86 22.99 0.59
CA ARG A 232 -0.57 22.72 0.76
C ARG A 232 -1.40 24.01 0.76
N TRP A 233 -0.91 25.05 1.40
CA TRP A 233 -1.62 26.32 1.54
C TRP A 233 -1.75 27.06 0.19
N PHE A 234 -0.70 27.00 -0.63
CA PHE A 234 -0.73 27.58 -1.98
C PHE A 234 -1.45 26.71 -3.02
N GLY A 235 -2.02 25.57 -2.63
CA GLY A 235 -2.77 24.70 -3.54
C GLY A 235 -1.91 24.10 -4.67
N ILE A 236 -0.60 24.00 -4.48
CA ILE A 236 0.31 23.47 -5.51
C ILE A 236 0.15 21.95 -5.56
N GLU A 237 -0.65 21.51 -6.53
CA GLU A 237 -0.82 20.08 -6.81
C GLU A 237 0.32 19.55 -7.67
N GLY A 238 1.22 18.78 -7.07
CA GLY A 238 2.27 18.06 -7.79
C GLY A 238 1.71 16.94 -8.69
N LYS A 239 2.53 16.46 -9.63
CA LYS A 239 2.16 15.34 -10.54
C LYS A 239 1.70 14.09 -9.78
N VAL A 240 2.34 13.78 -8.65
CA VAL A 240 2.02 12.62 -7.80
C VAL A 240 0.59 12.71 -7.26
N LEU A 241 0.18 13.87 -6.75
CA LEU A 241 -1.17 14.07 -6.21
C LEU A 241 -2.24 13.96 -7.30
N LYS A 242 -1.98 14.52 -8.49
CA LYS A 242 -2.87 14.36 -9.65
C LYS A 242 -3.02 12.90 -10.06
N SER A 243 -1.91 12.16 -10.09
CA SER A 243 -1.93 10.71 -10.37
C SER A 243 -2.72 9.94 -9.31
N MET A 244 -2.54 10.24 -8.02
CA MET A 244 -3.31 9.60 -6.95
C MET A 244 -4.82 9.82 -7.11
N LYS A 245 -5.25 11.06 -7.40
CA LYS A 245 -6.67 11.38 -7.61
C LYS A 245 -7.26 10.60 -8.79
N ARG A 246 -6.52 10.53 -9.92
CA ARG A 246 -6.94 9.77 -11.09
C ARG A 246 -7.08 8.28 -10.78
N ILE A 247 -6.04 7.69 -10.19
CA ILE A 247 -6.00 6.28 -9.85
C ILE A 247 -7.08 5.92 -8.84
N ALA A 248 -7.30 6.76 -7.82
CA ALA A 248 -8.37 6.55 -6.85
C ALA A 248 -9.74 6.48 -7.51
N LYS A 249 -10.02 7.36 -8.48
CA LYS A 249 -11.28 7.35 -9.25
C LYS A 249 -11.42 6.08 -10.09
N ASP A 250 -10.35 5.67 -10.78
CA ASP A 250 -10.37 4.49 -11.64
C ASP A 250 -10.53 3.20 -10.80
N LEU A 251 -9.88 3.13 -9.63
CA LEU A 251 -10.04 2.02 -8.67
C LEU A 251 -11.44 1.99 -8.07
N ASP A 252 -12.00 3.14 -7.74
CA ASP A 252 -13.37 3.21 -7.20
C ASP A 252 -14.39 2.67 -8.20
N THR A 253 -14.22 3.00 -9.48
CA THR A 253 -15.04 2.46 -10.57
C THR A 253 -14.88 0.94 -10.69
N LEU A 254 -13.64 0.44 -10.67
CA LEU A 254 -13.34 -0.99 -10.78
C LEU A 254 -13.91 -1.79 -9.60
N PHE A 255 -13.60 -1.39 -8.37
CA PHE A 255 -14.08 -2.11 -7.18
C PHE A 255 -15.59 -1.94 -6.98
N GLY A 256 -16.13 -0.78 -7.38
CA GLY A 256 -17.58 -0.57 -7.42
C GLY A 256 -18.27 -1.58 -8.31
N SER A 257 -17.76 -1.83 -9.52
CA SER A 257 -18.33 -2.84 -10.42
C SER A 257 -18.27 -4.26 -9.82
N TRP A 258 -17.18 -4.62 -9.15
CA TRP A 258 -17.06 -5.92 -8.49
C TRP A 258 -18.10 -6.09 -7.36
N VAL A 259 -18.24 -5.05 -6.51
CA VAL A 259 -19.21 -5.09 -5.40
C VAL A 259 -20.64 -5.17 -5.90
N GLU A 260 -21.01 -4.40 -6.92
CA GLU A 260 -22.36 -4.43 -7.49
C GLU A 260 -22.68 -5.77 -8.15
N GLU A 261 -21.74 -6.38 -8.88
CA GLU A 261 -21.94 -7.73 -9.45
C GLU A 261 -22.22 -8.78 -8.36
N HIS A 262 -21.52 -8.70 -7.20
CA HIS A 262 -21.75 -9.63 -6.08
C HIS A 262 -23.12 -9.38 -5.40
N LYS A 263 -23.52 -8.12 -5.24
CA LYS A 263 -24.86 -7.78 -4.74
C LYS A 263 -25.96 -8.36 -5.63
N MET A 264 -25.81 -8.25 -6.96
CA MET A 264 -26.77 -8.81 -7.91
C MET A 264 -26.81 -10.35 -7.84
N LYS A 265 -25.66 -11.01 -7.75
CA LYS A 265 -25.58 -12.47 -7.60
C LYS A 265 -26.17 -12.94 -6.28
N GLY A 266 -25.89 -12.27 -5.17
CA GLY A 266 -26.41 -12.62 -3.84
C GLY A 266 -27.94 -12.55 -3.77
N ASN A 267 -28.58 -11.70 -4.55
CA ASN A 267 -30.03 -11.60 -4.65
C ASN A 267 -30.65 -12.76 -5.46
N MET A 268 -29.86 -13.48 -6.26
CA MET A 268 -30.37 -14.52 -7.16
C MET A 268 -30.12 -15.96 -6.68
N VAL A 269 -29.15 -16.16 -5.78
CA VAL A 269 -28.72 -17.53 -5.38
C VAL A 269 -28.44 -17.57 -3.89
N ASN A 270 -29.13 -18.48 -3.16
CA ASN A 270 -28.69 -18.95 -1.85
C ASN A 270 -27.40 -19.77 -2.04
N SER A 271 -26.26 -19.09 -2.20
CA SER A 271 -24.95 -19.73 -2.40
C SER A 271 -24.57 -20.49 -1.13
N SER A 272 -24.28 -21.78 -1.30
CA SER A 272 -23.68 -22.61 -0.24
C SER A 272 -22.43 -21.92 0.29
N SER A 273 -22.29 -21.82 1.60
CA SER A 273 -21.24 -21.11 2.33
C SER A 273 -19.79 -21.54 2.02
N GLU A 274 -19.61 -22.63 1.25
CA GLU A 274 -18.31 -23.24 0.98
C GLU A 274 -17.49 -22.59 -0.15
N LYS A 275 -18.11 -21.80 -1.02
CA LYS A 275 -17.43 -21.18 -2.19
C LYS A 275 -17.49 -19.66 -2.24
N GLN A 276 -17.69 -19.03 -1.09
CA GLN A 276 -17.72 -17.57 -1.00
C GLN A 276 -16.32 -16.99 -1.20
N ASP A 277 -16.19 -15.97 -2.04
CA ASP A 277 -14.99 -15.17 -2.13
C ASP A 277 -14.95 -14.06 -1.04
N PHE A 278 -13.91 -13.24 -1.07
CA PHE A 278 -13.73 -12.22 -0.02
C PHE A 278 -14.81 -11.13 -0.08
N ILE A 279 -15.28 -10.74 -1.26
CA ILE A 279 -16.34 -9.74 -1.41
C ILE A 279 -17.65 -10.27 -0.85
N ASP A 280 -18.01 -11.53 -1.09
CA ASP A 280 -19.22 -12.14 -0.53
C ASP A 280 -19.21 -12.11 0.98
N VAL A 281 -18.06 -12.47 1.59
CA VAL A 281 -17.87 -12.42 3.05
C VAL A 281 -17.98 -11.00 3.57
N MET A 282 -17.33 -10.04 2.93
CA MET A 282 -17.39 -8.64 3.33
C MET A 282 -18.82 -8.10 3.24
N LEU A 283 -19.56 -8.46 2.20
CA LEU A 283 -20.97 -8.09 2.06
C LEU A 283 -21.86 -8.69 3.15
N SER A 284 -21.50 -9.82 3.74
CA SER A 284 -22.27 -10.44 4.83
C SER A 284 -21.93 -9.89 6.22
N MET A 285 -20.71 -9.34 6.41
CA MET A 285 -20.18 -9.01 7.75
C MET A 285 -19.98 -7.51 7.99
N VAL A 286 -19.88 -6.71 6.93
CA VAL A 286 -19.62 -5.26 7.05
C VAL A 286 -20.94 -4.49 7.00
N GLU A 287 -21.09 -3.55 7.89
CA GLU A 287 -22.18 -2.60 7.98
C GLU A 287 -21.63 -1.17 7.85
N ASP A 288 -22.54 -0.20 7.72
CA ASP A 288 -22.17 1.21 7.83
C ASP A 288 -21.56 1.48 9.21
N ASP A 289 -20.53 2.30 9.24
CA ASP A 289 -19.85 2.72 10.48
C ASP A 289 -20.06 4.22 10.70
N PRO A 290 -21.11 4.59 11.46
CA PRO A 290 -21.42 5.99 11.73
C PRO A 290 -20.31 6.73 12.48
N ASP A 291 -19.55 6.04 13.33
CA ASP A 291 -18.48 6.64 14.13
C ASP A 291 -17.31 7.09 13.26
N SER A 292 -16.98 6.34 12.22
CA SER A 292 -15.95 6.71 11.24
C SER A 292 -16.49 7.55 10.09
N GLY A 293 -17.81 7.62 9.91
CA GLY A 293 -18.46 8.29 8.79
C GLY A 293 -18.33 7.56 7.45
N HIS A 294 -17.95 6.28 7.44
CA HIS A 294 -17.79 5.48 6.23
C HIS A 294 -19.00 4.59 5.97
N THR A 295 -19.47 4.58 4.73
CA THR A 295 -20.50 3.65 4.27
C THR A 295 -19.93 2.25 4.10
N ARG A 296 -20.79 1.24 4.22
CA ARG A 296 -20.45 -0.18 3.97
C ARG A 296 -19.67 -0.38 2.69
N ASP A 297 -20.15 0.17 1.58
CA ASP A 297 -19.50 0.02 0.27
C ASP A 297 -18.11 0.67 0.22
N THR A 298 -17.95 1.83 0.86
CA THR A 298 -16.64 2.48 0.98
C THR A 298 -15.68 1.61 1.78
N ILE A 299 -16.11 1.04 2.89
CA ILE A 299 -15.30 0.14 3.71
C ILE A 299 -14.90 -1.09 2.88
N ILE A 300 -15.84 -1.75 2.19
CA ILE A 300 -15.56 -2.94 1.39
C ILE A 300 -14.52 -2.63 0.30
N LYS A 301 -14.72 -1.58 -0.49
CA LYS A 301 -13.77 -1.16 -1.53
C LYS A 301 -12.38 -0.86 -0.96
N ALA A 302 -12.34 -0.18 0.18
CA ALA A 302 -11.08 0.11 0.88
C ALA A 302 -10.37 -1.15 1.38
N GLN A 303 -11.11 -2.14 1.89
CA GLN A 303 -10.54 -3.42 2.33
C GLN A 303 -10.02 -4.24 1.14
N ILE A 304 -10.74 -4.26 0.01
CA ILE A 304 -10.27 -4.88 -1.24
C ILE A 304 -8.92 -4.30 -1.64
N MET A 305 -8.82 -2.96 -1.68
CA MET A 305 -7.60 -2.27 -2.05
C MET A 305 -6.42 -2.63 -1.15
N VAL A 306 -6.59 -2.51 0.16
CA VAL A 306 -5.53 -2.80 1.14
C VAL A 306 -5.10 -4.26 1.07
N THR A 307 -6.05 -5.18 0.89
CA THR A 307 -5.79 -6.61 0.78
C THR A 307 -4.96 -6.94 -0.45
N ILE A 308 -5.33 -6.40 -1.62
CA ILE A 308 -4.56 -6.56 -2.86
C ILE A 308 -3.13 -6.03 -2.67
N LEU A 309 -2.97 -4.83 -2.10
CA LEU A 309 -1.65 -4.23 -1.86
C LEU A 309 -0.79 -5.12 -0.96
N ILE A 310 -1.32 -5.59 0.16
CA ILE A 310 -0.56 -6.43 1.10
C ILE A 310 -0.13 -7.74 0.44
N ILE A 311 -1.02 -8.44 -0.24
CA ILE A 311 -0.70 -9.72 -0.88
C ILE A 311 0.32 -9.52 -2.00
N MET A 312 0.17 -8.48 -2.83
CA MET A 312 1.12 -8.16 -3.90
C MET A 312 2.52 -7.86 -3.35
N ILE A 313 2.63 -7.07 -2.27
CA ILE A 313 3.91 -6.78 -1.61
C ILE A 313 4.55 -8.08 -1.10
N ILE A 314 3.79 -8.96 -0.44
CA ILE A 314 4.31 -10.23 0.08
C ILE A 314 4.83 -11.11 -1.06
N ILE A 315 4.11 -11.20 -2.17
CA ILE A 315 4.53 -11.98 -3.35
C ILE A 315 5.79 -11.40 -3.97
N MET A 316 5.85 -10.08 -4.17
CA MET A 316 7.03 -9.41 -4.72
C MET A 316 8.28 -9.65 -3.86
N LEU A 317 8.16 -9.54 -2.53
CA LEU A 317 9.25 -9.80 -1.60
C LEU A 317 9.75 -11.26 -1.67
N LYS A 318 8.84 -12.24 -1.81
CA LYS A 318 9.22 -13.65 -1.97
C LYS A 318 9.89 -13.93 -3.30
N ILE A 319 9.40 -13.36 -4.40
CA ILE A 319 10.01 -13.53 -5.74
C ILE A 319 11.44 -12.97 -5.73
N ILE A 320 11.67 -11.80 -5.16
CA ILE A 320 13.01 -11.20 -5.04
C ILE A 320 13.94 -12.09 -4.20
N HIS A 321 13.44 -12.69 -3.11
CA HIS A 321 14.25 -13.56 -2.26
C HIS A 321 14.64 -14.89 -2.93
N VAL A 322 13.81 -15.41 -3.83
CA VAL A 322 14.09 -16.65 -4.60
C VAL A 322 15.05 -16.39 -5.77
N SER A 323 15.14 -15.15 -6.25
CA SER A 323 16.00 -14.76 -7.36
C SER A 323 17.43 -14.36 -6.94
N GLN A 324 17.72 -14.35 -5.65
CA GLN A 324 19.08 -14.16 -5.06
C GLN A 324 19.67 -15.49 -4.63
#